data_12075e9bde2a7fee35360e284c830db6
#
_entry.id   12075e9bde2a7fee35360e284c830db6
#
_cell.length_a   1.000
_cell.length_b   1.000
_cell.length_c   1.000
_cell.angle_alpha   90.00
_cell.angle_beta   90.00
_cell.angle_gamma   90.00
#
_symmetry.space_group_name_H-M   'P 1'
#
loop_
_entity.id
_entity.type
_entity.pdbx_description
1 polymer ?
#
loop_
_entity_poly.entity_id
_entity_poly.type
_entity_poly.pdbx_seq_one_letter_code
_entity_poly.pdbx_strand_id
1 'polypeptide(L)'
;YDFDDIDYTHDEADKFITYFLKLLEDELNITINDKEYIVLKNENKTKSGEATDKIHSLHIIITNYKSNITDQMKIARYLNAKYDIAIDENVYKSNNQFRLINQSKLKNGCILVNYYNDEINIKKSLINITDKCKSVEFDKVYDIIEYYKDQKDNKPLYEITKDELVDFALGNLNKEPTFDI
;
A
#
# COMPACT_ATOMS: atom_id res chain seq x y z
N TYR A 1 -0.51 0.94 -4.16
CA TYR A 1 -0.09 0.97 -2.75
C TYR A 1 -0.07 2.41 -2.28
N ASP A 2 -0.56 2.66 -1.10
CA ASP A 2 -0.66 3.99 -0.49
C ASP A 2 0.20 4.04 0.78
N PHE A 3 1.03 5.07 0.90
CA PHE A 3 1.93 5.30 2.02
C PHE A 3 1.68 6.72 2.53
N ASP A 4 0.97 6.82 3.63
CA ASP A 4 0.72 8.08 4.32
C ASP A 4 1.66 8.21 5.54
N ASP A 5 1.81 9.42 6.04
CA ASP A 5 2.61 9.74 7.24
C ASP A 5 4.11 9.42 7.15
N ILE A 6 4.65 9.33 5.94
CA ILE A 6 6.08 9.31 5.72
C ILE A 6 6.68 10.72 5.84
N ASP A 7 7.99 10.82 6.05
CA ASP A 7 8.72 12.09 6.17
C ASP A 7 10.06 11.99 5.44
N TYR A 8 9.99 11.74 4.12
CA TYR A 8 11.15 11.46 3.29
C TYR A 8 11.66 12.72 2.56
N THR A 9 12.98 12.88 2.50
CA THR A 9 13.62 13.66 1.44
C THR A 9 13.40 12.99 0.08
N HIS A 10 13.71 13.68 -1.02
CA HIS A 10 13.60 13.06 -2.36
C HIS A 10 14.53 11.85 -2.50
N ASP A 11 15.76 11.92 -2.00
CA ASP A 11 16.71 10.80 -2.04
C ASP A 11 16.23 9.57 -1.25
N GLU A 12 15.60 9.79 -0.10
CA GLU A 12 15.02 8.70 0.70
C GLU A 12 13.81 8.08 0.01
N ALA A 13 12.97 8.90 -0.61
CA ALA A 13 11.82 8.43 -1.37
C ALA A 13 12.25 7.62 -2.61
N ASP A 14 13.27 8.06 -3.35
CA ASP A 14 13.82 7.30 -4.51
C ASP A 14 14.36 5.93 -4.09
N LYS A 15 15.09 5.89 -2.98
CA LYS A 15 15.58 4.63 -2.41
C LYS A 15 14.44 3.72 -1.96
N PHE A 16 13.43 4.31 -1.30
CA PHE A 16 12.25 3.56 -0.85
C PHE A 16 11.45 3.01 -2.04
N ILE A 17 11.18 3.81 -3.08
CA ILE A 17 10.46 3.38 -4.27
C ILE A 17 11.21 2.20 -4.92
N THR A 18 12.52 2.34 -5.13
CA THR A 18 13.35 1.29 -5.73
C THR A 18 13.31 0.01 -4.89
N TYR A 19 13.47 0.12 -3.58
CA TYR A 19 13.39 -0.99 -2.66
C TYR A 19 12.01 -1.66 -2.71
N PHE A 20 10.93 -0.87 -2.66
CA PHE A 20 9.57 -1.39 -2.65
C PHE A 20 9.21 -2.12 -3.94
N LEU A 21 9.58 -1.58 -5.10
CA LEU A 21 9.37 -2.24 -6.39
C LEU A 21 10.10 -3.59 -6.44
N LYS A 22 11.36 -3.63 -6.00
CA LYS A 22 12.15 -4.85 -5.93
C LYS A 22 11.53 -5.87 -4.98
N LEU A 23 11.03 -5.42 -3.84
CA LEU A 23 10.34 -6.25 -2.87
C LEU A 23 9.08 -6.89 -3.46
N LEU A 24 8.29 -6.12 -4.22
CA LEU A 24 7.11 -6.66 -4.91
C LEU A 24 7.49 -7.73 -5.94
N GLU A 25 8.58 -7.51 -6.71
CA GLU A 25 9.07 -8.50 -7.67
C GLU A 25 9.44 -9.81 -6.98
N ASP A 26 10.22 -9.73 -5.89
CA ASP A 26 10.73 -10.89 -5.18
C ASP A 26 9.60 -11.65 -4.44
N GLU A 27 8.68 -10.92 -3.78
CA GLU A 27 7.62 -11.54 -2.98
C GLU A 27 6.44 -12.07 -3.80
N LEU A 28 6.13 -11.42 -4.90
CA LEU A 28 5.01 -11.81 -5.76
C LEU A 28 5.44 -12.58 -7.00
N ASN A 29 6.76 -12.81 -7.18
CA ASN A 29 7.33 -13.44 -8.37
C ASN A 29 6.85 -12.78 -9.67
N ILE A 30 6.92 -11.45 -9.73
CA ILE A 30 6.52 -10.64 -10.87
C ILE A 30 7.72 -9.85 -11.41
N THR A 31 7.57 -9.25 -12.58
CA THR A 31 8.57 -8.35 -13.16
C THR A 31 7.93 -7.01 -13.45
N ILE A 32 8.53 -5.93 -12.97
CA ILE A 32 8.03 -4.56 -13.11
C ILE A 32 9.07 -3.74 -13.87
N ASN A 33 8.76 -3.32 -15.10
CA ASN A 33 9.63 -2.46 -15.89
C ASN A 33 9.31 -0.97 -15.64
N ASP A 34 10.23 -0.08 -15.96
CA ASP A 34 10.15 1.37 -15.72
C ASP A 34 8.88 2.06 -16.25
N LYS A 35 8.20 1.46 -17.24
CA LYS A 35 6.96 2.00 -17.82
C LYS A 35 5.68 1.36 -17.26
N GLU A 36 5.82 0.44 -16.34
CA GLU A 36 4.73 -0.41 -15.82
C GLU A 36 4.32 -0.02 -14.40
N TYR A 37 4.82 1.10 -13.91
CA TYR A 37 4.35 1.69 -12.66
C TYR A 37 4.25 3.22 -12.76
N ILE A 38 3.51 3.80 -11.84
CA ILE A 38 3.33 5.24 -11.67
C ILE A 38 3.51 5.54 -10.20
N VAL A 39 4.25 6.60 -9.90
CA VAL A 39 4.40 7.12 -8.55
C VAL A 39 3.77 8.51 -8.48
N LEU A 40 2.83 8.67 -7.55
CA LEU A 40 2.22 9.94 -7.25
C LEU A 40 2.59 10.35 -5.83
N LYS A 41 2.69 11.66 -5.59
CA LYS A 41 2.92 12.25 -4.25
C LYS A 41 1.93 13.38 -3.98
N ASN A 42 1.75 13.73 -2.74
CA ASN A 42 1.12 15.00 -2.41
C ASN A 42 2.03 16.16 -2.84
N GLU A 43 1.42 17.20 -3.43
CA GLU A 43 2.14 18.42 -3.77
C GLU A 43 2.77 19.00 -2.50
N ASN A 44 4.09 19.08 -2.47
CA ASN A 44 4.98 19.66 -1.44
C ASN A 44 4.28 20.37 -0.26
N LYS A 45 3.34 19.68 0.38
CA LYS A 45 2.56 20.16 1.52
C LYS A 45 2.37 19.06 2.55
N THR A 46 2.43 19.44 3.81
CA THR A 46 2.10 18.58 4.95
C THR A 46 0.60 18.25 4.99
N LYS A 47 0.17 17.35 5.88
CA LYS A 47 -1.25 17.10 6.15
C LYS A 47 -2.02 18.35 6.61
N SER A 48 -1.35 19.30 7.28
CA SER A 48 -1.92 20.60 7.66
C SER A 48 -2.02 21.59 6.51
N GLY A 49 -1.38 21.31 5.36
CA GLY A 49 -1.37 22.18 4.18
C GLY A 49 -0.19 23.17 4.16
N GLU A 50 0.77 23.06 5.09
CA GLU A 50 1.97 23.89 5.12
C GLU A 50 2.96 23.44 4.03
N ALA A 51 3.68 24.40 3.43
CA ALA A 51 4.72 24.12 2.45
C ALA A 51 5.88 23.31 3.08
N THR A 52 6.40 22.34 2.35
CA THR A 52 7.51 21.49 2.78
C THR A 52 8.33 21.07 1.56
N ASP A 53 9.59 20.78 1.78
CA ASP A 53 10.49 20.13 0.80
C ASP A 53 10.49 18.60 0.93
N LYS A 54 9.77 18.07 1.92
CA LYS A 54 9.67 16.64 2.18
C LYS A 54 8.42 16.01 1.55
N ILE A 55 8.48 14.72 1.40
CA ILE A 55 7.41 13.88 0.86
C ILE A 55 6.70 13.20 2.03
N HIS A 56 5.41 13.47 2.17
CA HIS A 56 4.58 12.95 3.26
C HIS A 56 3.57 11.89 2.84
N SER A 57 3.46 11.64 1.54
CA SER A 57 2.57 10.59 1.01
C SER A 57 3.04 10.15 -0.36
N LEU A 58 3.06 8.85 -0.60
CA LEU A 58 3.37 8.23 -1.88
C LEU A 58 2.24 7.26 -2.27
N HIS A 59 1.83 7.31 -3.54
CA HIS A 59 0.94 6.32 -4.12
C HIS A 59 1.68 5.62 -5.26
N ILE A 60 1.89 4.32 -5.15
CA ILE A 60 2.57 3.51 -6.17
C ILE A 60 1.53 2.62 -6.85
N ILE A 61 1.34 2.81 -8.15
CA ILE A 61 0.37 2.09 -8.97
C ILE A 61 1.12 1.21 -9.97
N ILE A 62 0.96 -0.10 -9.86
CA ILE A 62 1.50 -1.06 -10.83
C ILE A 62 0.46 -1.25 -11.93
N THR A 63 0.83 -1.01 -13.18
CA THR A 63 -0.14 -0.87 -14.28
C THR A 63 -0.31 -2.12 -15.14
N ASN A 64 0.59 -3.10 -15.03
CA ASN A 64 0.59 -4.32 -15.83
C ASN A 64 0.10 -5.58 -15.09
N TYR A 65 -0.20 -5.44 -13.80
CA TYR A 65 -0.73 -6.52 -12.97
C TYR A 65 -2.10 -6.17 -12.39
N LYS A 66 -2.89 -7.18 -12.13
CA LYS A 66 -4.19 -7.08 -11.47
C LYS A 66 -4.34 -8.14 -10.39
N SER A 67 -5.01 -7.79 -9.33
CA SER A 67 -5.51 -8.72 -8.32
C SER A 67 -6.87 -8.24 -7.80
N ASN A 68 -7.62 -9.12 -7.17
CA ASN A 68 -8.85 -8.68 -6.50
C ASN A 68 -8.50 -7.92 -5.21
N ILE A 69 -9.48 -7.18 -4.68
CA ILE A 69 -9.27 -6.31 -3.51
C ILE A 69 -8.86 -7.10 -2.25
N THR A 70 -9.36 -8.33 -2.12
CA THR A 70 -9.02 -9.21 -1.00
C THR A 70 -7.55 -9.63 -1.06
N ASP A 71 -7.05 -10.00 -2.23
CA ASP A 71 -5.64 -10.36 -2.40
C ASP A 71 -4.73 -9.15 -2.24
N GLN A 72 -5.15 -7.96 -2.69
CA GLN A 72 -4.40 -6.72 -2.45
C GLN A 72 -4.28 -6.42 -0.95
N MET A 73 -5.35 -6.61 -0.18
CA MET A 73 -5.32 -6.46 1.27
C MET A 73 -4.38 -7.49 1.94
N LYS A 74 -4.41 -8.75 1.52
CA LYS A 74 -3.50 -9.79 2.01
C LYS A 74 -2.03 -9.43 1.73
N ILE A 75 -1.74 -9.00 0.50
CA ILE A 75 -0.39 -8.55 0.12
C ILE A 75 0.07 -7.40 1.01
N ALA A 76 -0.76 -6.38 1.20
CA ALA A 76 -0.41 -5.24 2.04
C ALA A 76 -0.11 -5.67 3.48
N ARG A 77 -0.96 -6.51 4.08
CA ARG A 77 -0.76 -7.05 5.42
C ARG A 77 0.49 -7.90 5.56
N TYR A 78 0.73 -8.76 4.59
CA TYR A 78 1.93 -9.58 4.55
C TYR A 78 3.20 -8.72 4.50
N LEU A 79 3.22 -7.71 3.62
CA LEU A 79 4.37 -6.82 3.49
C LEU A 79 4.57 -5.97 4.75
N ASN A 80 3.51 -5.44 5.33
CA ASN A 80 3.57 -4.71 6.60
C ASN A 80 4.13 -5.58 7.71
N ALA A 81 3.59 -6.80 7.84
CA ALA A 81 3.99 -7.74 8.89
C ALA A 81 5.47 -8.18 8.75
N LYS A 82 5.90 -8.53 7.56
CA LYS A 82 7.23 -9.12 7.33
C LYS A 82 8.34 -8.07 7.25
N TYR A 83 8.05 -6.87 6.75
CA TYR A 83 9.07 -5.87 6.39
C TYR A 83 8.89 -4.53 7.10
N ASP A 84 7.90 -4.43 8.00
CA ASP A 84 7.56 -3.19 8.72
C ASP A 84 7.34 -2.01 7.77
N ILE A 85 6.63 -2.27 6.66
CA ILE A 85 6.29 -1.26 5.66
C ILE A 85 4.91 -0.71 5.99
N ALA A 86 4.79 0.60 6.14
CA ALA A 86 3.54 1.26 6.53
C ALA A 86 2.60 1.47 5.33
N ILE A 87 2.16 0.40 4.66
CA ILE A 87 1.11 0.48 3.62
C ILE A 87 -0.23 0.76 4.31
N ASP A 88 -0.97 1.79 3.85
CA ASP A 88 -2.32 2.06 4.36
C ASP A 88 -3.31 0.97 3.90
N GLU A 89 -3.70 0.09 4.82
CA GLU A 89 -4.66 -0.98 4.56
C GLU A 89 -6.10 -0.47 4.35
N ASN A 90 -6.41 0.75 4.81
CA ASN A 90 -7.75 1.30 4.67
C ASN A 90 -8.16 1.54 3.21
N VAL A 91 -7.20 1.67 2.31
CA VAL A 91 -7.48 1.86 0.88
C VAL A 91 -8.09 0.61 0.21
N TYR A 92 -7.92 -0.58 0.80
CA TYR A 92 -8.42 -1.85 0.25
C TYR A 92 -9.82 -2.22 0.74
N LYS A 93 -10.59 -1.27 1.25
CA LYS A 93 -12.00 -1.48 1.62
C LYS A 93 -12.91 -1.29 0.40
N SER A 94 -14.03 -2.02 0.39
CA SER A 94 -15.08 -1.80 -0.61
C SER A 94 -15.57 -0.34 -0.56
N ASN A 95 -15.75 0.27 -1.72
CA ASN A 95 -16.22 1.66 -1.88
C ASN A 95 -15.18 2.76 -1.54
N ASN A 96 -13.92 2.44 -1.35
CA ASN A 96 -12.90 3.47 -1.25
C ASN A 96 -12.63 4.10 -2.63
N GLN A 97 -12.54 5.43 -2.61
CA GLN A 97 -12.20 6.21 -3.80
C GLN A 97 -10.72 6.57 -3.74
N PHE A 98 -9.98 6.15 -4.77
CA PHE A 98 -8.61 6.65 -4.97
C PHE A 98 -8.66 8.02 -5.63
N ARG A 99 -7.85 8.94 -5.13
CA ARG A 99 -7.69 10.24 -5.79
C ARG A 99 -6.94 10.06 -7.11
N LEU A 100 -7.42 10.76 -8.11
CA LEU A 100 -6.71 10.86 -9.38
C LEU A 100 -5.62 11.95 -9.29
N ILE A 101 -4.64 11.86 -10.19
CA ILE A 101 -3.68 12.94 -10.41
C ILE A 101 -4.42 14.28 -10.62
N ASN A 102 -3.89 15.34 -10.06
CA ASN A 102 -4.46 16.70 -10.05
C ASN A 102 -5.76 16.86 -9.22
N GLN A 103 -6.18 15.85 -8.48
CA GLN A 103 -7.28 16.01 -7.52
C GLN A 103 -6.77 16.47 -6.16
N SER A 104 -7.48 17.43 -5.56
CA SER A 104 -7.19 17.94 -4.22
C SER A 104 -7.95 17.17 -3.14
N LYS A 105 -7.35 17.06 -1.94
CA LYS A 105 -8.08 16.67 -0.72
C LYS A 105 -8.98 17.82 -0.30
N LEU A 106 -10.27 17.56 -0.10
CA LEU A 106 -11.24 18.59 0.37
C LEU A 106 -10.82 19.23 1.69
N LYS A 107 -10.17 18.48 2.57
CA LYS A 107 -9.83 18.94 3.93
C LYS A 107 -8.67 19.95 3.98
N ASN A 108 -7.66 19.79 3.14
CA ASN A 108 -6.42 20.57 3.21
C ASN A 108 -5.94 21.13 1.86
N GLY A 109 -6.68 20.87 0.79
CA GLY A 109 -6.34 21.35 -0.55
C GLY A 109 -5.09 20.72 -1.18
N CYS A 110 -4.46 19.72 -0.54
CA CYS A 110 -3.29 19.05 -1.11
C CYS A 110 -3.64 18.34 -2.40
N ILE A 111 -2.90 18.63 -3.46
CA ILE A 111 -3.08 18.06 -4.79
C ILE A 111 -2.18 16.83 -4.95
N LEU A 112 -2.68 15.79 -5.59
CA LEU A 112 -1.90 14.63 -5.95
C LEU A 112 -1.20 14.88 -7.29
N VAL A 113 0.13 14.85 -7.31
CA VAL A 113 0.95 15.14 -8.48
C VAL A 113 1.87 13.97 -8.83
N ASN A 114 2.36 13.94 -10.08
CA ASN A 114 3.37 12.95 -10.46
C ASN A 114 4.68 13.20 -9.71
N TYR A 115 5.26 12.13 -9.17
CA TYR A 115 6.53 12.20 -8.44
C TYR A 115 7.71 12.62 -9.35
N TYR A 116 7.78 12.08 -10.57
CA TYR A 116 8.89 12.31 -11.51
C TYR A 116 8.70 13.54 -12.42
N ASN A 117 7.67 14.36 -12.18
CA ASN A 117 7.34 15.55 -12.97
C ASN A 117 7.10 15.31 -14.48
N ASP A 118 7.02 14.07 -14.94
CA ASP A 118 6.67 13.74 -16.31
C ASP A 118 5.18 14.02 -16.57
N GLU A 119 4.83 14.38 -17.81
CA GLU A 119 3.42 14.47 -18.22
C GLU A 119 2.75 13.09 -18.17
N ILE A 120 2.03 12.81 -17.10
CA ILE A 120 1.20 11.63 -17.00
C ILE A 120 -0.21 11.94 -17.51
N ASN A 121 -0.64 11.19 -18.50
CA ASN A 121 -2.05 11.19 -18.89
C ASN A 121 -2.90 10.69 -17.70
N ILE A 122 -3.94 11.46 -17.34
CA ILE A 122 -4.88 11.11 -16.27
C ILE A 122 -5.39 9.66 -16.42
N LYS A 123 -5.58 9.19 -17.65
CA LYS A 123 -6.00 7.81 -17.92
C LYS A 123 -5.03 6.74 -17.39
N LYS A 124 -3.74 7.05 -17.32
CA LYS A 124 -2.73 6.12 -16.76
C LYS A 124 -2.77 6.07 -15.24
N SER A 125 -3.19 7.15 -14.58
CA SER A 125 -3.35 7.17 -13.12
C SER A 125 -4.66 6.53 -12.63
N LEU A 126 -5.57 6.20 -13.56
CA LEU A 126 -6.74 5.41 -13.24
C LEU A 126 -6.31 3.97 -12.94
N ILE A 127 -6.82 3.43 -11.84
CA ILE A 127 -6.74 1.99 -11.58
C ILE A 127 -7.67 1.30 -12.59
N ASN A 128 -7.12 1.01 -13.76
CA ASN A 128 -7.90 0.44 -14.86
C ASN A 128 -7.42 -0.99 -15.13
N ILE A 129 -8.27 -1.94 -14.78
CA ILE A 129 -8.03 -3.36 -15.06
C ILE A 129 -8.37 -3.60 -16.53
N THR A 130 -7.37 -3.94 -17.33
CA THR A 130 -7.52 -4.34 -18.72
C THR A 130 -7.24 -5.83 -18.88
N ASP A 131 -7.68 -6.41 -20.00
CA ASP A 131 -7.39 -7.83 -20.33
C ASP A 131 -5.89 -8.10 -20.53
N LYS A 132 -5.09 -7.04 -20.71
CA LYS A 132 -3.63 -7.15 -20.83
C LYS A 132 -2.92 -7.28 -19.50
N CYS A 133 -3.59 -6.97 -18.38
CA CYS A 133 -2.99 -7.10 -17.05
C CYS A 133 -2.88 -8.58 -16.68
N LYS A 134 -1.69 -8.98 -16.23
CA LYS A 134 -1.45 -10.32 -15.67
C LYS A 134 -2.09 -10.42 -14.29
N SER A 135 -2.69 -11.56 -13.98
CA SER A 135 -3.23 -11.80 -12.64
C SER A 135 -2.10 -12.11 -11.66
N VAL A 136 -2.20 -11.55 -10.48
CA VAL A 136 -1.39 -11.94 -9.31
C VAL A 136 -2.31 -12.65 -8.34
N GLU A 137 -1.97 -13.89 -8.01
CA GLU A 137 -2.59 -14.66 -6.95
C GLU A 137 -1.68 -14.62 -5.72
N PHE A 138 -2.27 -14.52 -4.54
CA PHE A 138 -1.52 -14.46 -3.31
C PHE A 138 -1.91 -15.60 -2.37
N ASP A 139 -0.97 -16.48 -2.07
CA ASP A 139 -1.15 -17.72 -1.31
C ASP A 139 -0.45 -17.75 0.06
N LYS A 140 0.31 -16.68 0.40
CA LYS A 140 1.13 -16.60 1.61
C LYS A 140 0.34 -16.27 2.89
N VAL A 141 -0.87 -16.79 3.02
CA VAL A 141 -1.72 -16.55 4.21
C VAL A 141 -1.12 -17.16 5.46
N TYR A 142 -0.43 -18.29 5.34
CA TYR A 142 0.25 -18.95 6.47
C TYR A 142 1.36 -18.08 7.07
N ASP A 143 2.11 -17.37 6.24
CA ASP A 143 3.19 -16.49 6.71
C ASP A 143 2.64 -15.34 7.57
N ILE A 144 1.47 -14.81 7.21
CA ILE A 144 0.77 -13.79 8.01
C ILE A 144 0.37 -14.36 9.37
N ILE A 145 -0.20 -15.56 9.38
CA ILE A 145 -0.65 -16.23 10.61
C ILE A 145 0.55 -16.53 11.52
N GLU A 146 1.66 -17.01 10.97
CA GLU A 146 2.88 -17.28 11.73
C GLU A 146 3.47 -16.01 12.31
N TYR A 147 3.55 -14.93 11.54
CA TYR A 147 4.02 -13.64 12.02
C TYR A 147 3.21 -13.14 13.22
N TYR A 148 1.89 -13.18 13.14
CA TYR A 148 1.04 -12.75 14.26
C TYR A 148 1.13 -13.69 15.46
N LYS A 149 1.41 -14.97 15.26
CA LYS A 149 1.68 -15.91 16.38
C LYS A 149 2.99 -15.57 17.09
N ASP A 150 4.06 -15.30 16.33
CA ASP A 150 5.36 -14.94 16.90
C ASP A 150 5.30 -13.63 17.69
N GLN A 151 4.49 -12.66 17.23
CA GLN A 151 4.21 -11.44 17.99
C GLN A 151 3.47 -11.74 19.30
N LYS A 152 2.67 -12.82 19.31
CA LYS A 152 1.92 -13.28 20.49
C LYS A 152 2.81 -13.72 21.63
N ASP A 153 3.85 -14.48 21.34
CA ASP A 153 4.74 -15.04 22.36
C ASP A 153 5.52 -13.97 23.12
N ASN A 154 5.56 -12.73 22.58
CA ASN A 154 6.25 -11.59 23.18
C ASN A 154 5.31 -10.59 23.91
N LYS A 155 3.99 -10.81 23.94
CA LYS A 155 3.02 -9.94 24.63
C LYS A 155 2.00 -10.79 25.39
N PRO A 156 1.55 -10.39 26.60
CA PRO A 156 0.42 -11.08 27.28
C PRO A 156 -0.85 -10.88 26.45
N LEU A 157 -1.31 -11.93 25.80
CA LEU A 157 -2.38 -11.90 24.84
C LEU A 157 -3.62 -12.61 25.32
N TYR A 158 -4.75 -11.94 25.11
CA TYR A 158 -6.05 -12.60 25.09
C TYR A 158 -6.12 -13.57 23.89
N GLU A 159 -6.86 -14.65 24.08
CA GLU A 159 -6.98 -15.75 23.13
C GLU A 159 -7.60 -15.30 21.81
N ILE A 160 -6.79 -14.81 20.88
CA ILE A 160 -7.22 -14.76 19.48
C ILE A 160 -7.20 -16.19 18.97
N THR A 161 -8.35 -16.67 18.57
CA THR A 161 -8.47 -18.00 18.00
C THR A 161 -7.76 -18.08 16.66
N LYS A 162 -7.33 -19.29 16.27
CA LYS A 162 -6.75 -19.52 14.94
C LYS A 162 -7.67 -19.04 13.82
N ASP A 163 -8.99 -19.21 14.02
CA ASP A 163 -10.00 -18.84 13.03
C ASP A 163 -10.10 -17.31 12.88
N GLU A 164 -10.01 -16.55 13.98
CA GLU A 164 -9.97 -15.08 13.93
C GLU A 164 -8.71 -14.55 13.22
N LEU A 165 -7.55 -15.19 13.43
CA LEU A 165 -6.33 -14.84 12.68
C LEU A 165 -6.46 -15.16 11.18
N VAL A 166 -7.08 -16.29 10.85
CA VAL A 166 -7.37 -16.64 9.46
C VAL A 166 -8.32 -15.62 8.83
N ASP A 167 -9.41 -15.29 9.51
CA ASP A 167 -10.37 -14.29 9.05
C ASP A 167 -9.75 -12.91 8.88
N PHE A 168 -8.89 -12.50 9.79
CA PHE A 168 -8.12 -11.28 9.66
C PHE A 168 -7.19 -11.33 8.44
N ALA A 169 -6.40 -12.40 8.29
CA ALA A 169 -5.49 -12.58 7.17
C ALA A 169 -6.23 -12.61 5.81
N LEU A 170 -7.43 -13.19 5.78
CA LEU A 170 -8.30 -13.24 4.60
C LEU A 170 -9.03 -11.92 4.32
N GLY A 171 -8.94 -10.93 5.22
CA GLY A 171 -9.65 -9.66 5.07
C GLY A 171 -11.12 -9.70 5.43
N ASN A 172 -11.59 -10.78 6.05
CA ASN A 172 -13.00 -10.94 6.47
C ASN A 172 -13.33 -10.11 7.72
N LEU A 173 -12.33 -9.80 8.56
CA LEU A 173 -12.47 -8.94 9.72
C LEU A 173 -12.09 -7.49 9.37
N ASN A 174 -13.00 -6.57 9.68
CA ASN A 174 -12.80 -5.12 9.45
C ASN A 174 -11.99 -4.43 10.58
N LYS A 175 -11.51 -5.18 11.55
CA LYS A 175 -10.74 -4.68 12.71
C LYS A 175 -9.48 -5.49 12.85
N GLU A 176 -8.37 -4.81 13.14
CA GLU A 176 -7.20 -5.48 13.69
C GLU A 176 -7.62 -6.26 14.94
N PRO A 177 -7.04 -7.45 15.16
CA PRO A 177 -7.22 -8.13 16.42
C PRO A 177 -6.80 -7.16 17.54
N THR A 178 -7.76 -6.72 18.36
CA THR A 178 -7.46 -5.85 19.49
C THR A 178 -6.73 -6.68 20.53
N PHE A 179 -5.47 -6.37 20.70
CA PHE A 179 -4.68 -6.86 21.80
C PHE A 179 -5.01 -5.93 22.99
N ASP A 180 -5.87 -6.36 23.90
CA ASP A 180 -6.05 -5.64 25.17
C ASP A 180 -4.76 -5.76 26.00
N ILE A 181 -4.22 -4.61 26.37
CA ILE A 181 -3.04 -4.43 27.22
C ILE A 181 -3.47 -4.58 28.68
#